data_1210249e443390e2ad064cf9b368c5a6
#
_entry.id   1210249e443390e2ad064cf9b368c5a6
#
_cell.length_a   1.000
_cell.length_b   1.000
_cell.length_c   1.000
_cell.angle_alpha   90.00
_cell.angle_beta   90.00
_cell.angle_gamma   90.00
#
_symmetry.space_group_name_H-M   'P 1'
#
loop_
_entity.id
_entity.type
_entity.pdbx_description
1 polymer ?
#
loop_
_entity_poly.entity_id
_entity_poly.type
_entity_poly.pdbx_seq_one_letter_code
_entity_poly.pdbx_strand_id
1 'polypeptide(L)'
;MRVARHGRREAGLSWRTRAPRTRGARRAITGYGMGLSSAAGVAPISDARPLATVGDGGFWHNGFLSGVTSAVKNGTDSVLLIFKNGYTSATGTQELVSTPKAARRDDAGGQSTTATDTTIENVLEGVGVPWLRTVHSYDVATMRSTLEEAFTTKAPGLKVVVAEGECQLERQRRLRARRAQAESAERRNVRVRYGIDEDVCSGDRACIRLSGCPSLTLKTPADPLRVTQVTTIDSGCDGCGLCGELAQTAALCPSFHRVEVVTQPTAFERFVASIRSFALRTLLAN
;
A
#
# COMPACT_ATOMS: atom_id res chain seq x y z
N MET A 1 -14.89 22.30 3.74
CA MET A 1 -13.82 21.39 4.17
C MET A 1 -14.40 19.97 4.19
N ARG A 2 -14.34 19.24 3.07
CA ARG A 2 -14.83 17.86 2.99
C ARG A 2 -13.65 16.94 3.29
N VAL A 3 -13.60 16.43 4.50
CA VAL A 3 -12.73 15.31 4.87
C VAL A 3 -13.16 14.12 4.03
N ALA A 4 -12.34 13.73 3.07
CA ALA A 4 -12.51 12.46 2.36
C ALA A 4 -12.40 11.34 3.40
N ARG A 5 -13.54 10.77 3.76
CA ARG A 5 -13.61 9.55 4.56
C ARG A 5 -12.94 8.44 3.74
N HIS A 6 -11.69 8.13 4.06
CA HIS A 6 -11.08 6.88 3.63
C HIS A 6 -11.89 5.76 4.29
N GLY A 7 -12.96 5.39 3.57
CA GLY A 7 -13.89 4.38 4.03
C GLY A 7 -13.24 3.02 4.06
N ARG A 8 -13.21 2.46 5.24
CA ARG A 8 -13.44 1.04 5.56
C ARG A 8 -13.62 0.15 4.32
N ARG A 9 -12.54 -0.44 3.83
CA ARG A 9 -12.60 -1.47 2.80
C ARG A 9 -11.96 -2.78 3.28
N GLU A 10 -12.21 -3.15 4.52
CA GLU A 10 -11.85 -4.45 5.05
C GLU A 10 -13.06 -5.40 5.17
N ALA A 11 -14.17 -5.08 4.52
CA ALA A 11 -15.24 -6.04 4.34
C ALA A 11 -14.86 -6.95 3.17
N GLY A 12 -15.00 -8.25 3.33
CA GLY A 12 -14.74 -9.22 2.27
C GLY A 12 -15.47 -8.84 0.99
N LEU A 13 -14.72 -8.68 -0.09
CA LEU A 13 -15.25 -8.31 -1.40
C LEU A 13 -15.19 -9.53 -2.31
N SER A 14 -16.30 -9.99 -2.83
CA SER A 14 -16.32 -11.07 -3.82
C SER A 14 -16.51 -10.50 -5.24
N TRP A 15 -15.74 -11.03 -6.20
CA TRP A 15 -15.73 -10.60 -7.60
C TRP A 15 -16.07 -11.74 -8.54
N ARG A 16 -16.79 -11.43 -9.58
CA ARG A 16 -16.87 -12.30 -10.77
C ARG A 16 -16.01 -11.72 -11.87
N THR A 17 -15.06 -12.48 -12.37
CA THR A 17 -14.34 -12.14 -13.60
C THR A 17 -14.79 -13.05 -14.72
N ARG A 18 -15.34 -12.50 -15.78
CA ARG A 18 -15.56 -13.18 -17.07
C ARG A 18 -14.78 -12.42 -18.13
N ALA A 19 -14.00 -13.13 -18.96
CA ALA A 19 -13.31 -12.57 -20.12
C ALA A 19 -14.30 -11.90 -21.11
N PRO A 20 -13.87 -11.10 -22.07
CA PRO A 20 -14.29 -9.75 -22.35
C PRO A 20 -15.67 -9.63 -23.00
N ARG A 21 -16.70 -9.57 -22.21
CA ARG A 21 -17.95 -8.88 -22.54
C ARG A 21 -18.37 -8.09 -21.30
N THR A 22 -18.19 -6.82 -21.37
CA THR A 22 -18.74 -5.64 -20.66
C THR A 22 -19.90 -5.82 -19.64
N ARG A 23 -20.00 -6.92 -18.94
CA ARG A 23 -20.84 -7.03 -17.75
C ARG A 23 -19.94 -6.80 -16.54
N GLY A 24 -20.04 -5.61 -15.95
CA GLY A 24 -19.25 -5.22 -14.80
C GLY A 24 -19.21 -6.29 -13.71
N ALA A 25 -18.04 -6.47 -13.09
CA ALA A 25 -17.89 -7.37 -11.97
C ALA A 25 -18.95 -7.05 -10.90
N ARG A 26 -19.76 -8.04 -10.53
CA ARG A 26 -20.72 -7.89 -9.43
C ARG A 26 -19.93 -7.85 -8.13
N ARG A 27 -20.12 -6.82 -7.35
CA ARG A 27 -19.44 -6.60 -6.08
C ARG A 27 -20.44 -6.76 -4.95
N ALA A 28 -20.09 -7.50 -3.94
CA ALA A 28 -20.83 -7.57 -2.69
C ALA A 28 -19.90 -7.30 -1.53
N ILE A 29 -20.37 -6.53 -0.56
CA ILE A 29 -19.70 -6.31 0.71
C ILE A 29 -20.51 -7.06 1.75
N THR A 30 -19.87 -8.04 2.37
CA THR A 30 -20.46 -8.87 3.44
C THR A 30 -19.92 -8.42 4.80
N GLY A 31 -19.97 -9.22 5.83
CA GLY A 31 -19.39 -8.89 7.13
C GLY A 31 -17.85 -8.91 7.12
N TYR A 32 -17.26 -8.39 8.17
CA TYR A 32 -15.81 -8.37 8.40
C TYR A 32 -15.23 -9.79 8.39
N GLY A 33 -14.26 -10.05 7.50
CA GLY A 33 -13.67 -11.37 7.29
C GLY A 33 -14.54 -12.40 6.53
N MET A 34 -15.78 -12.08 6.16
CA MET A 34 -16.74 -13.04 5.58
C MET A 34 -16.68 -13.18 4.05
N GLY A 35 -15.77 -12.50 3.37
CA GLY A 35 -15.70 -12.48 1.92
C GLY A 35 -15.56 -13.87 1.29
N LEU A 36 -14.71 -14.73 1.87
CA LEU A 36 -14.49 -16.08 1.35
C LEU A 36 -15.69 -17.00 1.57
N SER A 37 -16.34 -16.91 2.74
CA SER A 37 -17.57 -17.66 3.00
C SER A 37 -18.68 -17.31 2.01
N SER A 38 -18.82 -16.02 1.68
CA SER A 38 -19.76 -15.56 0.66
C SER A 38 -19.37 -16.02 -0.74
N ALA A 39 -18.07 -16.01 -1.08
CA ALA A 39 -17.56 -16.52 -2.34
C ALA A 39 -17.84 -18.03 -2.49
N ALA A 40 -17.68 -18.81 -1.42
CA ALA A 40 -18.00 -20.23 -1.40
C ALA A 40 -19.50 -20.51 -1.68
N GLY A 41 -20.39 -19.68 -1.14
CA GLY A 41 -21.83 -19.78 -1.43
C GLY A 41 -22.21 -19.43 -2.87
N VAL A 42 -21.40 -18.63 -3.56
CA VAL A 42 -21.65 -18.25 -4.96
C VAL A 42 -20.96 -19.19 -5.96
N ALA A 43 -19.86 -19.83 -5.57
CA ALA A 43 -19.07 -20.69 -6.44
C ALA A 43 -19.89 -21.75 -7.19
N PRO A 44 -20.81 -22.51 -6.55
CA PRO A 44 -21.56 -23.57 -7.23
C PRO A 44 -22.52 -23.07 -8.34
N ILE A 45 -22.94 -21.81 -8.27
CA ILE A 45 -23.88 -21.19 -9.22
C ILE A 45 -23.20 -20.23 -10.19
N SER A 46 -21.86 -20.24 -10.22
CA SER A 46 -21.05 -19.32 -11.01
C SER A 46 -20.17 -20.07 -11.99
N ASP A 47 -20.25 -19.71 -13.28
CA ASP A 47 -19.32 -20.22 -14.30
C ASP A 47 -17.89 -19.65 -14.17
N ALA A 48 -17.70 -18.68 -13.29
CA ALA A 48 -16.40 -18.03 -13.07
C ALA A 48 -15.93 -18.25 -11.63
N ARG A 49 -14.63 -18.47 -11.48
CA ARG A 49 -13.98 -18.58 -10.17
C ARG A 49 -14.16 -17.27 -9.39
N PRO A 50 -14.80 -17.29 -8.20
CA PRO A 50 -15.00 -16.08 -7.42
C PRO A 50 -13.70 -15.60 -6.77
N LEU A 51 -13.57 -14.28 -6.62
CA LEU A 51 -12.50 -13.63 -5.87
C LEU A 51 -13.07 -13.06 -4.57
N ALA A 52 -12.47 -13.43 -3.46
CA ALA A 52 -12.67 -12.78 -2.18
C ALA A 52 -11.44 -11.96 -1.80
N THR A 53 -11.63 -10.81 -1.17
CA THR A 53 -10.53 -10.01 -0.63
C THR A 53 -10.74 -9.76 0.86
N VAL A 54 -9.66 -9.80 1.63
CA VAL A 54 -9.68 -9.56 3.06
C VAL A 54 -8.36 -8.91 3.50
N GLY A 55 -8.39 -8.01 4.50
CA GLY A 55 -7.20 -7.58 5.20
C GLY A 55 -6.75 -8.61 6.22
N ASP A 56 -5.52 -8.52 6.70
CA ASP A 56 -4.99 -9.41 7.74
C ASP A 56 -5.80 -9.33 9.06
N GLY A 57 -6.29 -8.15 9.42
CA GLY A 57 -7.22 -8.02 10.54
C GLY A 57 -8.50 -8.84 10.36
N GLY A 58 -9.15 -8.74 9.20
CA GLY A 58 -10.33 -9.54 8.88
C GLY A 58 -10.04 -11.03 8.75
N PHE A 59 -8.85 -11.39 8.27
CA PHE A 59 -8.38 -12.77 8.22
C PHE A 59 -8.33 -13.39 9.62
N TRP A 60 -7.64 -12.75 10.57
CA TRP A 60 -7.51 -13.29 11.92
C TRP A 60 -8.80 -13.23 12.73
N HIS A 61 -9.65 -12.23 12.50
CA HIS A 61 -10.90 -12.08 13.26
C HIS A 61 -11.91 -13.18 12.94
N ASN A 62 -12.17 -13.45 11.66
CA ASN A 62 -13.19 -14.40 11.23
C ASN A 62 -12.82 -15.16 9.95
N GLY A 63 -12.05 -14.54 9.05
CA GLY A 63 -11.78 -15.06 7.73
C GLY A 63 -11.07 -16.41 7.72
N PHE A 64 -10.17 -16.64 8.67
CA PHE A 64 -9.44 -17.89 8.81
C PHE A 64 -10.35 -19.03 9.26
N LEU A 65 -10.96 -18.90 10.46
CA LEU A 65 -11.72 -20.00 11.05
C LEU A 65 -13.01 -20.34 10.28
N SER A 66 -13.76 -19.35 9.83
CA SER A 66 -15.01 -19.61 9.13
C SER A 66 -14.87 -19.68 7.60
N GLY A 67 -13.90 -18.97 7.04
CA GLY A 67 -13.70 -18.89 5.60
C GLY A 67 -12.72 -19.92 5.06
N VAL A 68 -11.43 -19.82 5.47
CA VAL A 68 -10.35 -20.64 4.91
C VAL A 68 -10.53 -22.12 5.25
N THR A 69 -10.75 -22.47 6.52
CA THR A 69 -10.90 -23.86 6.93
C THR A 69 -12.09 -24.53 6.25
N SER A 70 -13.22 -23.79 6.11
CA SER A 70 -14.40 -24.28 5.37
C SER A 70 -14.12 -24.46 3.88
N ALA A 71 -13.43 -23.52 3.25
CA ALA A 71 -13.09 -23.60 1.82
C ALA A 71 -12.12 -24.76 1.53
N VAL A 72 -11.13 -24.98 2.38
CA VAL A 72 -10.20 -26.12 2.26
C VAL A 72 -10.95 -27.43 2.45
N LYS A 73 -11.76 -27.55 3.52
CA LYS A 73 -12.54 -28.77 3.79
C LYS A 73 -13.48 -29.14 2.64
N ASN A 74 -14.13 -28.14 2.05
CA ASN A 74 -15.12 -28.36 0.99
C ASN A 74 -14.48 -28.35 -0.43
N GLY A 75 -13.18 -28.18 -0.54
CA GLY A 75 -12.49 -28.11 -1.84
C GLY A 75 -13.01 -26.96 -2.73
N THR A 76 -13.44 -25.84 -2.13
CA THR A 76 -14.08 -24.74 -2.87
C THR A 76 -13.11 -24.08 -3.83
N ASP A 77 -13.41 -24.10 -5.13
CA ASP A 77 -12.61 -23.48 -6.17
C ASP A 77 -12.82 -21.95 -6.21
N SER A 78 -11.98 -21.23 -5.51
CA SER A 78 -12.04 -19.77 -5.37
C SER A 78 -10.65 -19.16 -5.22
N VAL A 79 -10.54 -17.86 -5.42
CA VAL A 79 -9.33 -17.08 -5.16
C VAL A 79 -9.57 -16.21 -3.93
N LEU A 80 -8.63 -16.24 -2.99
CA LEU A 80 -8.58 -15.34 -1.83
C LEU A 80 -7.35 -14.44 -1.97
N LEU A 81 -7.57 -13.13 -1.95
CA LEU A 81 -6.51 -12.12 -1.89
C LEU A 81 -6.47 -11.54 -0.47
N ILE A 82 -5.35 -11.72 0.23
CA ILE A 82 -5.13 -11.21 1.58
C ILE A 82 -4.21 -9.99 1.50
N PHE A 83 -4.68 -8.83 1.95
CA PHE A 83 -3.83 -7.65 2.09
C PHE A 83 -3.13 -7.69 3.45
N LYS A 84 -1.86 -8.10 3.46
CA LYS A 84 -1.03 -8.26 4.65
C LYS A 84 -0.20 -6.99 4.89
N ASN A 85 -0.48 -6.29 5.98
CA ASN A 85 0.29 -5.11 6.38
C ASN A 85 0.75 -5.14 7.85
N GLY A 86 0.47 -6.23 8.56
CA GLY A 86 0.89 -6.47 9.93
C GLY A 86 -0.01 -5.88 11.02
N TYR A 87 -1.12 -5.22 10.64
CA TYR A 87 -2.01 -4.54 11.58
C TYR A 87 -3.47 -4.59 11.14
N THR A 88 -4.40 -4.46 12.11
CA THR A 88 -5.79 -4.08 11.80
C THR A 88 -5.83 -2.58 11.50
N SER A 89 -5.52 -2.20 10.27
CA SER A 89 -5.28 -0.81 9.90
C SER A 89 -6.54 0.06 9.92
N ALA A 90 -7.70 -0.49 9.56
CA ALA A 90 -8.95 0.25 9.41
C ALA A 90 -9.46 0.86 10.73
N THR A 91 -9.15 0.25 11.84
CA THR A 91 -9.64 0.65 13.17
C THR A 91 -8.57 1.33 14.04
N GLY A 92 -7.38 1.58 13.50
CA GLY A 92 -6.35 2.35 14.16
C GLY A 92 -5.02 1.65 14.37
N THR A 93 -4.71 0.65 13.56
CA THR A 93 -3.43 -0.09 13.61
C THR A 93 -3.25 -0.92 14.88
N GLN A 94 -4.29 -1.70 15.24
CA GLN A 94 -4.16 -2.69 16.31
C GLN A 94 -3.24 -3.83 15.85
N GLU A 95 -2.47 -4.34 16.81
CA GLU A 95 -1.60 -5.48 16.61
C GLU A 95 -2.39 -6.77 16.42
N LEU A 96 -1.79 -7.68 15.70
CA LEU A 96 -2.33 -8.98 15.34
C LEU A 96 -1.40 -10.11 15.80
N VAL A 97 -1.89 -11.33 15.75
CA VAL A 97 -1.07 -12.53 15.98
C VAL A 97 0.15 -12.55 15.08
N SER A 98 -0.01 -12.11 13.82
CA SER A 98 1.06 -12.04 12.81
C SER A 98 1.82 -10.72 12.75
N THR A 99 1.60 -9.79 13.69
CA THR A 99 2.40 -8.55 13.74
C THR A 99 3.85 -8.92 14.05
N PRO A 100 4.83 -8.51 13.21
CA PRO A 100 6.23 -8.81 13.44
C PRO A 100 6.72 -8.28 14.81
N LYS A 101 7.52 -9.05 15.53
CA LYS A 101 8.04 -8.66 16.86
C LYS A 101 8.69 -7.27 16.86
N ALA A 102 9.49 -6.98 15.83
CA ALA A 102 10.16 -5.68 15.70
C ALA A 102 9.20 -4.49 15.46
N ALA A 103 7.95 -4.78 15.12
CA ALA A 103 6.92 -3.78 14.84
C ALA A 103 5.87 -3.66 15.95
N ARG A 104 5.94 -4.53 16.97
CA ARG A 104 5.06 -4.45 18.15
C ARG A 104 5.43 -3.24 18.99
N ARG A 105 4.43 -2.65 19.58
CA ARG A 105 4.60 -1.57 20.54
C ARG A 105 4.91 -2.19 21.89
N ASP A 106 6.02 -1.79 22.49
CA ASP A 106 6.31 -2.17 23.88
C ASP A 106 5.36 -1.40 24.79
N ASP A 107 4.21 -1.97 25.07
CA ASP A 107 3.35 -1.47 26.14
C ASP A 107 4.07 -1.75 27.48
N ALA A 108 4.67 -0.68 28.03
CA ALA A 108 5.15 -0.58 29.41
C ALA A 108 5.76 -1.87 30.00
N GLY A 109 6.95 -2.24 29.58
CA GLY A 109 7.85 -3.10 30.39
C GLY A 109 7.55 -4.59 30.44
N GLY A 110 6.62 -5.10 29.65
CA GLY A 110 6.32 -6.53 29.56
C GLY A 110 6.83 -7.15 28.27
N GLN A 111 8.04 -7.69 28.27
CA GLN A 111 8.47 -8.58 27.20
C GLN A 111 7.53 -9.79 27.16
N SER A 112 6.64 -9.85 26.18
CA SER A 112 5.93 -11.08 25.86
C SER A 112 6.94 -12.07 25.28
N THR A 113 7.60 -12.81 26.16
CA THR A 113 8.65 -13.78 25.83
C THR A 113 8.10 -15.01 25.09
N THR A 114 6.77 -15.17 25.01
CA THR A 114 6.08 -16.34 24.45
C THR A 114 5.45 -16.08 23.07
N ALA A 115 5.66 -14.91 22.47
CA ALA A 115 5.07 -14.62 21.16
C ALA A 115 5.78 -15.45 20.07
N THR A 116 5.06 -16.41 19.54
CA THR A 116 5.48 -17.19 18.35
C THR A 116 5.49 -16.27 17.12
N ASP A 117 6.43 -16.49 16.20
CA ASP A 117 6.46 -15.82 14.90
C ASP A 117 5.43 -16.48 13.96
N THR A 118 4.16 -16.37 14.32
CA THR A 118 3.06 -16.89 13.53
C THR A 118 2.83 -15.99 12.33
N THR A 119 2.97 -16.54 11.13
CA THR A 119 2.67 -15.85 9.90
C THR A 119 1.37 -16.35 9.29
N ILE A 120 0.74 -15.52 8.45
CA ILE A 120 -0.45 -15.93 7.69
C ILE A 120 -0.11 -17.12 6.80
N GLU A 121 1.06 -17.10 6.18
CA GLU A 121 1.56 -18.13 5.29
C GLU A 121 1.68 -19.49 6.00
N ASN A 122 2.34 -19.54 7.15
CA ASN A 122 2.52 -20.78 7.92
C ASN A 122 1.19 -21.40 8.34
N VAL A 123 0.22 -20.56 8.68
CA VAL A 123 -1.13 -21.03 9.08
C VAL A 123 -1.90 -21.53 7.86
N LEU A 124 -1.79 -20.90 6.71
CA LEU A 124 -2.41 -21.36 5.47
C LEU A 124 -1.82 -22.69 4.99
N GLU A 125 -0.52 -22.84 5.06
CA GLU A 125 0.18 -24.13 4.78
C GLU A 125 -0.26 -25.22 5.77
N GLY A 126 -0.31 -24.88 7.07
CA GLY A 126 -0.70 -25.81 8.12
C GLY A 126 -2.13 -26.37 7.99
N VAL A 127 -3.06 -25.59 7.41
CA VAL A 127 -4.42 -26.08 7.11
C VAL A 127 -4.55 -26.72 5.72
N GLY A 128 -3.45 -26.82 4.97
CA GLY A 128 -3.43 -27.53 3.69
C GLY A 128 -3.98 -26.72 2.51
N VAL A 129 -3.78 -25.42 2.47
CA VAL A 129 -4.08 -24.62 1.27
C VAL A 129 -3.24 -25.10 0.09
N PRO A 130 -3.85 -25.58 -1.00
CA PRO A 130 -3.11 -26.29 -2.07
C PRO A 130 -2.32 -25.36 -2.99
N TRP A 131 -2.66 -24.08 -3.03
CA TRP A 131 -2.00 -23.08 -3.86
C TRP A 131 -1.86 -21.76 -3.12
N LEU A 132 -0.63 -21.37 -2.81
CA LEU A 132 -0.28 -20.16 -2.06
C LEU A 132 0.84 -19.40 -2.77
N ARG A 133 0.68 -18.09 -2.91
CA ARG A 133 1.71 -17.17 -3.42
C ARG A 133 1.74 -15.90 -2.56
N THR A 134 2.95 -15.43 -2.24
CA THR A 134 3.17 -14.13 -1.60
C THR A 134 3.80 -13.18 -2.60
N VAL A 135 3.23 -11.99 -2.73
CA VAL A 135 3.65 -10.96 -3.69
C VAL A 135 3.69 -9.61 -3.00
N HIS A 136 4.69 -8.80 -3.31
CA HIS A 136 4.72 -7.42 -2.82
C HIS A 136 3.58 -6.59 -3.42
N SER A 137 2.80 -5.90 -2.59
CA SER A 137 1.57 -5.19 -3.01
C SER A 137 1.81 -4.12 -4.08
N TYR A 138 3.01 -3.57 -4.15
CA TYR A 138 3.37 -2.49 -5.07
C TYR A 138 4.04 -2.99 -6.35
N ASP A 139 4.37 -4.28 -6.45
CA ASP A 139 4.81 -4.90 -7.70
C ASP A 139 3.59 -5.26 -8.55
N VAL A 140 3.15 -4.28 -9.33
CA VAL A 140 1.93 -4.39 -10.16
C VAL A 140 2.07 -5.48 -11.24
N ALA A 141 3.26 -5.65 -11.81
CA ALA A 141 3.51 -6.62 -12.86
C ALA A 141 3.40 -8.06 -12.32
N THR A 142 4.10 -8.35 -11.23
CA THR A 142 4.05 -9.65 -10.56
C THR A 142 2.68 -9.93 -9.97
N MET A 143 2.01 -8.93 -9.36
CA MET A 143 0.65 -9.08 -8.84
C MET A 143 -0.34 -9.46 -9.95
N ARG A 144 -0.26 -8.79 -11.09
CA ARG A 144 -1.11 -9.09 -12.25
C ARG A 144 -0.90 -10.52 -12.73
N SER A 145 0.34 -10.93 -13.01
CA SER A 145 0.64 -12.27 -13.50
C SER A 145 0.25 -13.36 -12.49
N THR A 146 0.46 -13.13 -11.18
CA THR A 146 0.06 -14.05 -10.12
C THR A 146 -1.46 -14.20 -10.03
N LEU A 147 -2.22 -13.11 -10.16
CA LEU A 147 -3.67 -13.17 -10.19
C LEU A 147 -4.17 -13.87 -11.46
N GLU A 148 -3.58 -13.62 -12.63
CA GLU A 148 -3.88 -14.33 -13.87
C GLU A 148 -3.62 -15.84 -13.69
N GLU A 149 -2.49 -16.24 -13.08
CA GLU A 149 -2.20 -17.63 -12.73
C GLU A 149 -3.27 -18.19 -11.77
N ALA A 150 -3.62 -17.47 -10.70
CA ALA A 150 -4.62 -17.91 -9.74
C ALA A 150 -6.00 -18.18 -10.38
N PHE A 151 -6.37 -17.39 -11.40
CA PHE A 151 -7.64 -17.56 -12.10
C PHE A 151 -7.61 -18.67 -13.18
N THR A 152 -6.45 -18.99 -13.73
CA THR A 152 -6.31 -19.91 -14.86
C THR A 152 -5.78 -21.29 -14.46
N THR A 153 -5.10 -21.41 -13.32
CA THR A 153 -4.55 -22.69 -12.87
C THR A 153 -5.61 -23.77 -12.73
N LYS A 154 -5.22 -25.00 -13.06
CA LYS A 154 -6.05 -26.21 -12.87
C LYS A 154 -5.89 -26.83 -11.47
N ALA A 155 -5.08 -26.26 -10.61
CA ALA A 155 -4.95 -26.70 -9.22
C ALA A 155 -6.34 -26.73 -8.55
N PRO A 156 -6.73 -27.81 -7.88
CA PRO A 156 -8.03 -27.90 -7.22
C PRO A 156 -8.10 -27.00 -5.97
N GLY A 157 -9.31 -26.70 -5.51
CA GLY A 157 -9.56 -26.04 -4.23
C GLY A 157 -9.20 -24.56 -4.18
N LEU A 158 -8.92 -24.06 -2.98
CA LEU A 158 -8.65 -22.66 -2.69
C LEU A 158 -7.28 -22.22 -3.21
N LYS A 159 -7.23 -21.07 -3.89
CA LYS A 159 -5.99 -20.35 -4.26
C LYS A 159 -5.87 -19.12 -3.38
N VAL A 160 -4.73 -18.93 -2.75
CA VAL A 160 -4.49 -17.76 -1.90
C VAL A 160 -3.30 -16.94 -2.43
N VAL A 161 -3.53 -15.65 -2.59
CA VAL A 161 -2.50 -14.66 -2.86
C VAL A 161 -2.38 -13.77 -1.64
N VAL A 162 -1.20 -13.72 -1.04
CA VAL A 162 -0.86 -12.80 0.05
C VAL A 162 -0.18 -11.59 -0.57
N ALA A 163 -0.86 -10.45 -0.55
CA ALA A 163 -0.34 -9.17 -1.00
C ALA A 163 0.32 -8.45 0.18
N GLU A 164 1.64 -8.55 0.29
CA GLU A 164 2.40 -7.98 1.39
C GLU A 164 2.79 -6.53 1.12
N GLY A 165 2.54 -5.65 2.09
CA GLY A 165 2.93 -4.25 2.00
C GLY A 165 2.84 -3.54 3.33
N GLU A 166 3.71 -2.55 3.56
CA GLU A 166 3.73 -1.80 4.80
C GLU A 166 2.45 -0.97 5.01
N CYS A 167 1.93 -0.96 6.23
CA CYS A 167 0.85 -0.05 6.60
C CYS A 167 1.34 1.40 6.58
N GLN A 168 0.86 2.20 5.62
CA GLN A 168 1.30 3.59 5.47
C GLN A 168 0.92 4.49 6.66
N LEU A 169 -0.20 4.21 7.32
CA LEU A 169 -0.60 4.94 8.52
C LEU A 169 0.38 4.71 9.67
N GLU A 170 0.77 3.47 9.92
CA GLU A 170 1.73 3.13 10.97
C GLU A 170 3.13 3.65 10.63
N ARG A 171 3.55 3.52 9.37
CA ARG A 171 4.79 4.12 8.89
C ARG A 171 4.84 5.63 9.16
N GLN A 172 3.78 6.35 8.84
CA GLN A 172 3.70 7.79 9.09
C GLN A 172 3.76 8.12 10.58
N ARG A 173 3.05 7.39 11.44
CA ARG A 173 3.10 7.58 12.89
C ARG A 173 4.52 7.41 13.43
N ARG A 174 5.18 6.33 13.03
CA ARG A 174 6.56 6.02 13.42
C ARG A 174 7.55 7.09 12.93
N LEU A 175 7.41 7.54 11.70
CA LEU A 175 8.25 8.59 11.14
C LEU A 175 8.03 9.94 11.84
N ARG A 176 6.79 10.29 12.17
CA ARG A 176 6.47 11.51 12.90
C ARG A 176 7.10 11.50 14.31
N ALA A 177 6.97 10.39 15.04
CA ALA A 177 7.57 10.25 16.36
C ALA A 177 9.10 10.38 16.31
N ARG A 178 9.77 9.71 15.37
CA ARG A 178 11.23 9.82 15.17
C ARG A 178 11.68 11.25 14.83
N ARG A 179 10.90 11.94 14.00
CA ARG A 179 11.18 13.34 13.63
C ARG A 179 11.06 14.26 14.84
N ALA A 180 9.98 14.13 15.62
CA ALA A 180 9.79 14.93 16.83
C ALA A 180 10.94 14.72 17.83
N GLN A 181 11.40 13.48 18.01
CA GLN A 181 12.56 13.18 18.84
C GLN A 181 13.87 13.81 18.30
N ALA A 182 14.07 13.77 16.99
CA ALA A 182 15.25 14.37 16.38
C ALA A 182 15.22 15.90 16.49
N GLU A 183 14.07 16.51 16.32
CA GLU A 183 13.86 17.95 16.44
C GLU A 183 14.08 18.42 17.89
N SER A 184 13.51 17.71 18.88
CA SER A 184 13.69 18.05 20.31
C SER A 184 15.14 17.86 20.79
N ALA A 185 15.88 16.93 20.19
CA ALA A 185 17.28 16.67 20.50
C ALA A 185 18.26 17.50 19.64
N GLU A 186 17.75 18.45 18.86
CA GLU A 186 18.53 19.26 17.90
C GLU A 186 19.44 18.43 16.98
N ARG A 187 19.02 17.21 16.66
CA ARG A 187 19.79 16.30 15.81
C ARG A 187 19.47 16.52 14.34
N ARG A 188 20.49 16.29 13.51
CA ARG A 188 20.33 16.29 12.05
C ARG A 188 19.18 15.36 11.63
N ASN A 189 18.23 15.90 10.89
CA ASN A 189 17.12 15.12 10.35
C ASN A 189 16.99 15.35 8.84
N VAL A 190 16.84 14.27 8.09
CA VAL A 190 16.67 14.29 6.64
C VAL A 190 15.26 13.85 6.29
N ARG A 191 14.53 14.69 5.59
CA ARG A 191 13.19 14.40 5.11
C ARG A 191 13.19 14.31 3.59
N VAL A 192 12.85 13.16 3.07
CA VAL A 192 12.60 12.98 1.64
C VAL A 192 11.28 13.66 1.29
N ARG A 193 11.29 14.41 0.20
CA ARG A 193 10.10 14.96 -0.44
C ARG A 193 10.14 14.68 -1.93
N TYR A 194 9.00 14.68 -2.55
CA TYR A 194 8.87 14.61 -3.99
C TYR A 194 8.33 15.92 -4.51
N GLY A 195 8.72 16.28 -5.71
CA GLY A 195 8.28 17.47 -6.42
C GLY A 195 7.97 17.14 -7.86
N ILE A 196 7.23 18.02 -8.50
CA ILE A 196 6.91 17.94 -9.92
C ILE A 196 7.25 19.30 -10.52
N ASP A 197 8.11 19.27 -11.52
CA ASP A 197 8.41 20.44 -12.34
C ASP A 197 7.21 20.69 -13.26
N GLU A 198 6.54 21.82 -13.06
CA GLU A 198 5.36 22.15 -13.82
C GLU A 198 5.65 22.46 -15.29
N ASP A 199 6.82 23.01 -15.59
CA ASP A 199 7.19 23.36 -16.95
C ASP A 199 7.43 22.13 -17.83
N VAL A 200 7.87 21.03 -17.22
CA VAL A 200 8.14 19.75 -17.88
C VAL A 200 6.95 18.78 -17.82
N CYS A 201 6.02 18.98 -16.88
CA CYS A 201 4.88 18.07 -16.68
C CYS A 201 3.97 18.01 -17.91
N SER A 202 3.76 16.85 -18.51
CA SER A 202 2.87 16.66 -19.66
C SER A 202 1.38 16.82 -19.36
N GLY A 203 0.99 16.73 -18.07
CA GLY A 203 -0.41 16.78 -17.65
C GLY A 203 -1.22 15.49 -17.90
N ASP A 204 -0.58 14.38 -18.22
CA ASP A 204 -1.24 13.08 -18.50
C ASP A 204 -1.86 12.42 -17.25
N ARG A 205 -1.46 12.86 -16.05
CA ARG A 205 -1.97 12.42 -14.74
C ARG A 205 -1.74 10.94 -14.42
N ALA A 206 -0.81 10.26 -15.12
CA ALA A 206 -0.50 8.86 -14.87
C ALA A 206 -0.03 8.65 -13.40
N CYS A 207 0.77 9.57 -12.88
CA CYS A 207 1.22 9.55 -11.48
C CYS A 207 0.06 9.53 -10.46
N ILE A 208 -1.02 10.28 -10.70
CA ILE A 208 -2.21 10.28 -9.83
C ILE A 208 -3.00 8.98 -9.99
N ARG A 209 -3.27 8.58 -11.24
CA ARG A 209 -4.12 7.42 -11.54
C ARG A 209 -3.53 6.12 -11.03
N LEU A 210 -2.23 5.95 -11.15
CA LEU A 210 -1.55 4.70 -10.78
C LEU A 210 -1.21 4.64 -9.30
N SER A 211 -0.75 5.74 -8.70
CA SER A 211 -0.36 5.74 -7.28
C SER A 211 -1.52 5.88 -6.31
N GLY A 212 -2.61 6.56 -6.73
CA GLY A 212 -3.71 6.90 -5.81
C GLY A 212 -3.27 7.76 -4.62
N CYS A 213 -2.11 8.43 -4.70
CA CYS A 213 -1.55 9.22 -3.61
C CYS A 213 -2.44 10.44 -3.29
N PRO A 214 -2.88 10.62 -2.03
CA PRO A 214 -3.74 11.73 -1.65
C PRO A 214 -3.05 13.10 -1.71
N SER A 215 -1.71 13.13 -1.69
CA SER A 215 -0.92 14.37 -1.79
C SER A 215 -0.63 14.79 -3.24
N LEU A 216 -0.93 13.95 -4.22
CA LEU A 216 -0.87 14.33 -5.64
C LEU A 216 -2.19 15.00 -6.04
N THR A 217 -2.13 16.27 -6.37
CA THR A 217 -3.27 17.10 -6.73
C THR A 217 -3.04 17.77 -8.08
N LEU A 218 -4.05 18.46 -8.59
CA LEU A 218 -3.96 19.22 -9.83
C LEU A 218 -3.90 20.69 -9.52
N LYS A 219 -3.06 21.44 -10.23
CA LYS A 219 -3.06 22.89 -10.23
C LYS A 219 -3.07 23.43 -11.65
N THR A 220 -3.56 24.67 -11.80
CA THR A 220 -3.41 25.45 -13.03
C THR A 220 -1.96 25.96 -13.09
N PRO A 221 -1.25 25.77 -14.21
CA PRO A 221 0.10 26.30 -14.40
C PRO A 221 0.16 27.82 -14.23
N ALA A 222 1.32 28.33 -13.86
CA ALA A 222 1.55 29.78 -13.79
C ALA A 222 1.61 30.43 -15.17
N ASP A 223 2.01 29.69 -16.20
CA ASP A 223 2.05 30.13 -17.59
C ASP A 223 0.62 30.29 -18.14
N PRO A 224 0.18 31.51 -18.51
CA PRO A 224 -1.15 31.76 -19.04
C PRO A 224 -1.40 31.13 -20.42
N LEU A 225 -0.36 30.77 -21.14
CA LEU A 225 -0.46 30.08 -22.44
C LEU A 225 -0.71 28.57 -22.28
N ARG A 226 -0.58 28.06 -21.09
CA ARG A 226 -0.71 26.63 -20.81
C ARG A 226 -2.08 26.33 -20.19
N VAL A 227 -2.97 25.75 -20.98
CA VAL A 227 -4.36 25.45 -20.58
C VAL A 227 -4.42 24.12 -19.79
N THR A 228 -3.52 23.19 -20.02
CA THR A 228 -3.55 21.87 -19.38
C THR A 228 -3.13 21.96 -17.92
N GLN A 229 -4.01 21.48 -17.02
CA GLN A 229 -3.65 21.36 -15.61
C GLN A 229 -2.47 20.41 -15.41
N VAL A 230 -1.55 20.79 -14.53
CA VAL A 230 -0.38 20.01 -14.15
C VAL A 230 -0.56 19.37 -12.79
N THR A 231 0.13 18.27 -12.57
CA THR A 231 0.16 17.63 -11.26
C THR A 231 1.07 18.42 -10.33
N THR A 232 0.67 18.53 -9.08
CA THR A 232 1.49 19.10 -7.99
C THR A 232 1.42 18.22 -6.77
N ILE A 233 2.39 18.36 -5.88
CA ILE A 233 2.44 17.65 -4.60
C ILE A 233 2.19 18.64 -3.48
N ASP A 234 1.16 18.39 -2.68
CA ASP A 234 0.81 19.26 -1.55
C ASP A 234 1.75 19.08 -0.35
N SER A 235 1.60 19.95 0.65
CA SER A 235 2.42 19.93 1.87
C SER A 235 2.21 18.68 2.73
N GLY A 236 1.15 17.91 2.50
CA GLY A 236 0.84 16.65 3.18
C GLY A 236 1.72 15.48 2.76
N CYS A 237 2.59 15.67 1.76
CA CYS A 237 3.52 14.62 1.32
C CYS A 237 4.46 14.19 2.44
N ASP A 238 4.41 12.92 2.82
CA ASP A 238 5.29 12.31 3.82
C ASP A 238 6.57 11.69 3.23
N GLY A 239 6.77 11.76 1.91
CA GLY A 239 7.95 11.22 1.25
C GLY A 239 8.03 9.70 1.27
N CYS A 240 6.90 9.00 1.26
CA CYS A 240 6.85 7.53 1.35
C CYS A 240 7.43 6.80 0.12
N GLY A 241 7.52 7.47 -1.03
CA GLY A 241 8.09 6.90 -2.25
C GLY A 241 7.10 6.14 -3.13
N LEU A 242 5.92 5.79 -2.64
CA LEU A 242 4.96 4.95 -3.38
C LEU A 242 4.55 5.50 -4.74
N CYS A 243 4.44 6.82 -4.88
CA CYS A 243 4.15 7.44 -6.17
C CYS A 243 5.24 7.18 -7.21
N GLY A 244 6.49 7.08 -6.78
CA GLY A 244 7.63 6.71 -7.65
C GLY A 244 7.67 5.21 -7.97
N GLU A 245 7.41 4.36 -6.98
CA GLU A 245 7.47 2.90 -7.12
C GLU A 245 6.33 2.34 -7.97
N LEU A 246 5.08 2.69 -7.63
CA LEU A 246 3.88 2.15 -8.29
C LEU A 246 3.77 2.47 -9.77
N ALA A 247 4.12 3.69 -10.14
CA ALA A 247 4.01 4.15 -11.52
C ALA A 247 5.35 4.09 -12.27
N GLN A 248 6.41 3.62 -11.60
CA GLN A 248 7.79 3.85 -12.06
C GLN A 248 8.02 5.32 -12.46
N THR A 249 7.22 6.20 -11.85
CA THR A 249 7.08 7.60 -12.25
C THR A 249 8.40 8.34 -12.07
N ALA A 250 9.14 8.02 -11.00
CA ALA A 250 10.46 8.62 -10.77
C ALA A 250 11.49 8.26 -11.88
N ALA A 251 11.30 7.12 -12.57
CA ALA A 251 12.18 6.68 -13.64
C ALA A 251 11.70 7.12 -15.04
N LEU A 252 10.38 7.24 -15.21
CA LEU A 252 9.77 7.46 -16.54
C LEU A 252 9.28 8.89 -16.75
N CYS A 253 9.03 9.66 -15.67
CA CYS A 253 8.52 11.01 -15.78
C CYS A 253 9.63 12.04 -15.55
N PRO A 254 10.04 12.81 -16.56
CA PRO A 254 11.13 13.78 -16.43
C PRO A 254 10.80 14.96 -15.49
N SER A 255 9.52 15.22 -15.26
CA SER A 255 9.07 16.29 -14.35
C SER A 255 9.09 15.85 -12.87
N PHE A 256 9.15 14.54 -12.59
CA PHE A 256 9.07 14.01 -11.24
C PHE A 256 10.46 13.94 -10.60
N HIS A 257 10.67 14.60 -9.49
CA HIS A 257 11.97 14.64 -8.82
C HIS A 257 11.86 14.36 -7.32
N ARG A 258 12.92 13.80 -6.76
CA ARG A 258 13.10 13.52 -5.34
C ARG A 258 14.02 14.57 -4.73
N VAL A 259 13.60 15.15 -3.61
CA VAL A 259 14.36 16.18 -2.86
C VAL A 259 14.60 15.69 -1.44
N GLU A 260 15.78 15.95 -0.92
CA GLU A 260 16.10 15.74 0.49
C GLU A 260 16.16 17.10 1.21
N VAL A 261 15.22 17.30 2.13
CA VAL A 261 15.20 18.48 3.00
C VAL A 261 15.95 18.13 4.28
N VAL A 262 17.07 18.75 4.49
CA VAL A 262 17.89 18.58 5.69
C VAL A 262 17.54 19.67 6.70
N THR A 263 17.05 19.27 7.87
CA THR A 263 16.86 20.16 9.01
C THR A 263 18.01 19.96 9.99
N GLN A 264 18.48 21.04 10.59
CA GLN A 264 19.64 21.06 11.48
C GLN A 264 20.88 20.42 10.86
N PRO A 265 21.39 21.02 9.73
CA PRO A 265 22.55 20.51 9.04
C PRO A 265 23.81 20.62 9.90
N THR A 266 24.74 19.70 9.71
CA THR A 266 26.06 19.75 10.37
C THR A 266 26.85 20.99 9.97
N ALA A 267 27.88 21.35 10.75
CA ALA A 267 28.74 22.47 10.42
C ALA A 267 29.41 22.35 9.04
N PHE A 268 29.79 21.13 8.66
CA PHE A 268 30.36 20.82 7.35
C PHE A 268 29.32 21.03 6.22
N GLU A 269 28.10 20.57 6.39
CA GLU A 269 27.03 20.77 5.41
C GLU A 269 26.69 22.25 5.22
N ARG A 270 26.67 23.02 6.30
CA ARG A 270 26.50 24.49 6.24
C ARG A 270 27.62 25.17 5.47
N PHE A 271 28.86 24.76 5.69
CA PHE A 271 30.01 25.26 4.97
C PHE A 271 29.93 24.96 3.46
N VAL A 272 29.64 23.69 3.10
CA VAL A 272 29.49 23.29 1.71
C VAL A 272 28.31 24.03 1.03
N ALA A 273 27.19 24.19 1.74
CA ALA A 273 26.04 24.95 1.23
C ALA A 273 26.39 26.44 1.00
N SER A 274 27.19 27.02 1.87
CA SER A 274 27.68 28.40 1.72
C SER A 274 28.55 28.57 0.49
N ILE A 275 29.52 27.67 0.28
CA ILE A 275 30.37 27.68 -0.92
C ILE A 275 29.51 27.52 -2.20
N ARG A 276 28.59 26.57 -2.18
CA ARG A 276 27.72 26.34 -3.34
C ARG A 276 26.84 27.55 -3.63
N SER A 277 26.26 28.18 -2.61
CA SER A 277 25.44 29.38 -2.80
C SER A 277 26.25 30.58 -3.30
N PHE A 278 27.47 30.72 -2.86
CA PHE A 278 28.38 31.74 -3.37
C PHE A 278 28.72 31.49 -4.86
N ALA A 279 29.12 30.27 -5.23
CA ALA A 279 29.45 29.92 -6.60
C ALA A 279 28.24 30.14 -7.55
N LEU A 280 27.04 29.75 -7.12
CA LEU A 280 25.81 29.94 -7.91
C LEU A 280 25.49 31.45 -8.08
N ARG A 281 25.65 32.26 -7.06
CA ARG A 281 25.43 33.71 -7.17
C ARG A 281 26.41 34.36 -8.12
N THR A 282 27.69 33.96 -8.13
CA THR A 282 28.68 34.47 -9.06
C THR A 282 28.45 34.02 -10.49
N LEU A 283 27.96 32.80 -10.71
CA LEU A 283 27.66 32.26 -12.06
C LEU A 283 26.35 32.81 -12.66
N LEU A 284 25.39 33.17 -11.81
CA LEU A 284 24.09 33.70 -12.27
C LEU A 284 24.06 35.24 -12.35
N ALA A 285 25.10 35.92 -11.85
CA ALA A 285 25.24 37.35 -11.92
C ALA A 285 26.00 37.84 -13.18
N ASN A 286 26.52 36.92 -13.98
CA ASN A 286 27.07 37.12 -15.33
C ASN A 286 26.11 36.55 -16.39
#